data_a0c2840496ef376d360954d67956b338
#
_entry.id   a0c2840496ef376d360954d67956b338
#
_cell.length_a   1.000
_cell.length_b   1.000
_cell.length_c   1.000
_cell.angle_alpha   90.00
_cell.angle_beta   90.00
_cell.angle_gamma   90.00
#
_symmetry.space_group_name_H-M   'P 1'
#
loop_
_entity.id
_entity.type
_entity.pdbx_description
1 polymer ?
#
loop_
_entity_poly.entity_id
_entity_poly.type
_entity_poly.pdbx_seq_one_letter_code
_entity_poly.pdbx_strand_id
1 'polypeptide(L)'
;MGDLIFIGSVFCALISAYILLFKKNIVHLFSDRILAFLFLCYSYCTIGYLLISSGWLIYFPFLYRTSAPVNYLIPPLAYLYVKSVLNNKNKWQWVDALHLIPFILIFINYIPLFTMSIENKNAIVKMVIDNYTNNYNIKDGYLTENIQFLRPIQSLIYILLQWRLIYTFEKNNKSEIFQEHTAIVLTWLKKFTIAITFTILTFLIFVIGVIYSLSTKQNINDIVFYSSIPVAISLFYLSSYLIINSNVFLGLPYFDYDKNNIKVEVLDKAKYEAEIEAIENLISHEKPYLKQGFSINE
;
A
#
# COMPACT_ATOMS: atom_id res chain seq x y z
N MET A 1 -3.25 -25.50 1.06
CA MET A 1 -4.34 -24.53 0.76
C MET A 1 -3.99 -23.11 1.26
N GLY A 2 -3.33 -22.96 2.42
CA GLY A 2 -2.92 -21.65 2.94
C GLY A 2 -1.97 -20.88 2.01
N ASP A 3 -0.99 -21.55 1.44
CA ASP A 3 0.02 -20.91 0.57
C ASP A 3 -0.59 -20.26 -0.69
N LEU A 4 -1.73 -20.76 -1.17
CA LEU A 4 -2.44 -20.19 -2.33
C LEU A 4 -2.91 -18.75 -2.07
N ILE A 5 -3.31 -18.42 -0.84
CA ILE A 5 -3.74 -17.05 -0.47
C ILE A 5 -2.54 -16.10 -0.58
N PHE A 6 -1.36 -16.53 -0.10
CA PHE A 6 -0.14 -15.71 -0.20
C PHE A 6 0.30 -15.51 -1.64
N ILE A 7 0.34 -16.59 -2.43
CA ILE A 7 0.73 -16.54 -3.84
C ILE A 7 -0.26 -15.66 -4.62
N GLY A 8 -1.57 -15.86 -4.43
CA GLY A 8 -2.61 -15.06 -5.07
C GLY A 8 -2.52 -13.57 -4.71
N SER A 9 -2.28 -13.24 -3.43
CA SER A 9 -2.15 -11.87 -2.97
C SER A 9 -0.93 -11.16 -3.58
N VAL A 10 0.21 -11.84 -3.63
CA VAL A 10 1.44 -11.32 -4.24
C VAL A 10 1.25 -11.12 -5.74
N PHE A 11 0.66 -12.09 -6.43
CA PHE A 11 0.42 -12.01 -7.87
C PHE A 11 -0.47 -10.82 -8.24
N CYS A 12 -1.63 -10.67 -7.57
CA CYS A 12 -2.52 -9.52 -7.77
C CYS A 12 -1.84 -8.20 -7.46
N ALA A 13 -1.03 -8.15 -6.40
CA ALA A 13 -0.32 -6.92 -6.02
C ALA A 13 0.78 -6.55 -7.03
N LEU A 14 1.51 -7.52 -7.58
CA LEU A 14 2.51 -7.28 -8.62
C LEU A 14 1.87 -6.79 -9.93
N ILE A 15 0.73 -7.35 -10.33
CA ILE A 15 -0.04 -6.85 -11.47
C ILE A 15 -0.49 -5.42 -11.23
N SER A 16 -1.04 -5.11 -10.05
CA SER A 16 -1.48 -3.77 -9.69
C SER A 16 -0.32 -2.78 -9.69
N ALA A 17 0.83 -3.16 -9.14
CA ALA A 17 2.04 -2.33 -9.16
C ALA A 17 2.53 -2.08 -10.59
N TYR A 18 2.53 -3.12 -11.44
CA TYR A 18 2.91 -2.99 -12.84
C TYR A 18 2.01 -1.99 -13.58
N ILE A 19 0.68 -2.13 -13.45
CA ILE A 19 -0.28 -1.22 -14.09
C ILE A 19 -0.05 0.22 -13.61
N LEU A 20 0.13 0.45 -12.31
CA LEU A 20 0.35 1.78 -11.73
C LEU A 20 1.66 2.43 -12.18
N LEU A 21 2.73 1.63 -12.40
CA LEU A 21 4.03 2.14 -12.85
C LEU A 21 4.03 2.53 -14.33
N PHE A 22 3.34 1.75 -15.18
CA PHE A 22 3.37 1.92 -16.65
C PHE A 22 2.16 2.67 -17.20
N LYS A 23 1.25 3.11 -16.36
CA LYS A 23 0.12 3.94 -16.73
C LYS A 23 0.58 5.28 -17.33
N LYS A 24 0.03 5.64 -18.48
CA LYS A 24 0.38 6.88 -19.21
C LYS A 24 -0.30 8.14 -18.67
N ASN A 25 -1.07 8.07 -17.60
CA ASN A 25 -1.82 9.20 -17.08
C ASN A 25 -0.90 10.16 -16.30
N ILE A 26 -0.80 11.41 -16.75
CA ILE A 26 0.19 12.38 -16.25
C ILE A 26 -0.21 13.00 -14.91
N VAL A 27 -1.51 13.06 -14.61
CA VAL A 27 -2.05 13.88 -13.51
C VAL A 27 -1.73 13.33 -12.11
N HIS A 28 -1.65 12.01 -11.93
CA HIS A 28 -1.46 11.38 -10.61
C HIS A 28 -0.19 10.51 -10.50
N LEU A 29 0.78 10.74 -11.38
CA LEU A 29 2.00 9.92 -11.46
C LEU A 29 2.73 9.76 -10.13
N PHE A 30 2.70 10.76 -9.26
CA PHE A 30 3.42 10.69 -7.99
C PHE A 30 2.73 9.78 -6.98
N SER A 31 1.42 9.94 -6.77
CA SER A 31 0.65 9.08 -5.87
C SER A 31 0.59 7.64 -6.37
N ASP A 32 0.43 7.45 -7.69
CA ASP A 32 0.42 6.12 -8.31
C ASP A 32 1.76 5.39 -8.11
N ARG A 33 2.89 6.10 -8.23
CA ARG A 33 4.23 5.54 -7.97
C ARG A 33 4.44 5.17 -6.51
N ILE A 34 3.95 6.00 -5.57
CA ILE A 34 4.00 5.66 -4.13
C ILE A 34 3.20 4.40 -3.86
N LEU A 35 1.98 4.30 -4.41
CA LEU A 35 1.11 3.14 -4.23
C LEU A 35 1.74 1.88 -4.87
N ALA A 36 2.31 2.00 -6.06
CA ALA A 36 3.01 0.90 -6.71
C ALA A 36 4.20 0.41 -5.86
N PHE A 37 5.01 1.35 -5.35
CA PHE A 37 6.13 1.01 -4.50
C PHE A 37 5.68 0.37 -3.17
N LEU A 38 4.58 0.85 -2.60
CA LEU A 38 3.95 0.22 -1.44
C LEU A 38 3.57 -1.24 -1.73
N PHE A 39 2.93 -1.53 -2.88
CA PHE A 39 2.58 -2.90 -3.25
C PHE A 39 3.81 -3.79 -3.45
N LEU A 40 4.89 -3.26 -4.05
CA LEU A 40 6.15 -4.01 -4.17
C LEU A 40 6.75 -4.34 -2.81
N CYS A 41 6.83 -3.36 -1.90
CA CYS A 41 7.32 -3.58 -0.53
C CYS A 41 6.44 -4.58 0.22
N TYR A 42 5.12 -4.45 0.09
CA TYR A 42 4.18 -5.33 0.77
C TYR A 42 4.25 -6.76 0.23
N SER A 43 4.33 -6.94 -1.10
CA SER A 43 4.54 -8.23 -1.75
C SER A 43 5.83 -8.90 -1.29
N TYR A 44 6.92 -8.14 -1.24
CA TYR A 44 8.21 -8.63 -0.76
C TYR A 44 8.15 -9.13 0.69
N CYS A 45 7.49 -8.38 1.57
CA CYS A 45 7.28 -8.82 2.95
C CYS A 45 6.40 -10.07 3.05
N THR A 46 5.35 -10.16 2.23
CA THR A 46 4.46 -11.32 2.17
C THR A 46 5.21 -12.57 1.69
N ILE A 47 6.09 -12.44 0.69
CA ILE A 47 6.99 -13.53 0.27
C ILE A 47 7.91 -13.96 1.43
N GLY A 48 8.47 -13.01 2.18
CA GLY A 48 9.28 -13.33 3.35
C GLY A 48 8.55 -14.17 4.39
N TYR A 49 7.29 -13.84 4.68
CA TYR A 49 6.45 -14.65 5.58
C TYR A 49 6.17 -16.05 5.01
N LEU A 50 5.88 -16.15 3.72
CA LEU A 50 5.66 -17.43 3.05
C LEU A 50 6.90 -18.32 3.12
N LEU A 51 8.09 -17.77 2.86
CA LEU A 51 9.36 -18.54 2.92
C LEU A 51 9.65 -19.09 4.31
N ILE A 52 9.33 -18.32 5.37
CA ILE A 52 9.50 -18.77 6.75
C ILE A 52 8.47 -19.85 7.07
N SER A 53 7.18 -19.60 6.83
CA SER A 53 6.09 -20.49 7.22
C SER A 53 6.08 -21.81 6.46
N SER A 54 6.51 -21.82 5.18
CA SER A 54 6.64 -23.04 4.36
C SER A 54 7.95 -23.81 4.59
N GLY A 55 8.90 -23.23 5.35
CA GLY A 55 10.24 -23.79 5.52
C GLY A 55 11.17 -23.63 4.30
N TRP A 56 10.68 -23.01 3.21
CA TRP A 56 11.47 -22.82 1.99
C TRP A 56 12.66 -21.87 2.17
N LEU A 57 12.70 -21.13 3.27
CA LEU A 57 13.82 -20.25 3.59
C LEU A 57 15.17 -20.99 3.66
N ILE A 58 15.17 -22.31 3.92
CA ILE A 58 16.37 -23.14 3.94
C ILE A 58 17.11 -23.16 2.58
N TYR A 59 16.36 -23.00 1.49
CA TYR A 59 16.91 -22.94 0.12
C TYR A 59 17.39 -21.54 -0.26
N PHE A 60 16.95 -20.51 0.48
CA PHE A 60 17.25 -19.10 0.22
C PHE A 60 17.73 -18.37 1.47
N PRO A 61 18.78 -18.84 2.15
CA PRO A 61 19.21 -18.31 3.45
C PRO A 61 19.64 -16.84 3.39
N PHE A 62 20.06 -16.35 2.22
CA PHE A 62 20.40 -14.95 2.01
C PHE A 62 19.20 -13.99 2.14
N LEU A 63 17.97 -14.51 2.02
CA LEU A 63 16.73 -13.71 2.20
C LEU A 63 16.32 -13.58 3.68
N TYR A 64 16.96 -14.29 4.59
CA TYR A 64 16.63 -14.20 6.01
C TYR A 64 16.77 -12.77 6.51
N ARG A 65 15.73 -12.26 7.16
CA ARG A 65 15.60 -10.90 7.71
C ARG A 65 15.64 -9.75 6.70
N THR A 66 15.81 -9.98 5.41
CA THR A 66 15.86 -8.89 4.42
C THR A 66 14.53 -8.14 4.29
N SER A 67 13.41 -8.81 4.57
CA SER A 67 12.09 -8.18 4.63
C SER A 67 11.86 -7.35 5.91
N ALA A 68 12.66 -7.54 6.96
CA ALA A 68 12.48 -6.83 8.22
C ALA A 68 12.60 -5.30 8.09
N PRO A 69 13.65 -4.72 7.47
CA PRO A 69 13.71 -3.29 7.22
C PRO A 69 12.55 -2.80 6.32
N VAL A 70 12.23 -3.55 5.25
CA VAL A 70 11.19 -3.19 4.27
C VAL A 70 9.81 -3.08 4.93
N ASN A 71 9.54 -3.87 5.95
CA ASN A 71 8.31 -3.75 6.74
C ASN A 71 8.13 -2.37 7.38
N TYR A 72 9.22 -1.67 7.70
CA TYR A 72 9.18 -0.31 8.25
C TYR A 72 8.89 0.77 7.20
N LEU A 73 8.90 0.42 5.90
CA LEU A 73 8.47 1.32 4.82
C LEU A 73 6.97 1.31 4.60
N ILE A 74 6.27 0.22 4.91
CA ILE A 74 4.84 0.06 4.62
C ILE A 74 4.00 1.17 5.27
N PRO A 75 4.07 1.43 6.60
CA PRO A 75 3.26 2.46 7.24
C PRO A 75 3.53 3.88 6.73
N PRO A 76 4.79 4.34 6.58
CA PRO A 76 5.05 5.66 6.04
C PRO A 76 4.67 5.81 4.58
N LEU A 77 4.87 4.80 3.73
CA LEU A 77 4.43 4.85 2.33
C LEU A 77 2.91 4.95 2.22
N ALA A 78 2.18 4.19 3.05
CA ALA A 78 0.72 4.29 3.10
C ALA A 78 0.26 5.70 3.52
N TYR A 79 0.91 6.30 4.53
CA TYR A 79 0.65 7.68 4.93
C TYR A 79 0.97 8.69 3.83
N LEU A 80 2.15 8.57 3.20
CA LEU A 80 2.57 9.45 2.10
C LEU A 80 1.63 9.34 0.90
N TYR A 81 1.11 8.14 0.61
CA TYR A 81 0.10 7.93 -0.42
C TYR A 81 -1.18 8.73 -0.09
N VAL A 82 -1.76 8.53 1.09
CA VAL A 82 -2.96 9.26 1.53
C VAL A 82 -2.73 10.78 1.48
N LYS A 83 -1.58 11.24 2.00
CA LYS A 83 -1.19 12.65 1.99
C LYS A 83 -1.03 13.19 0.57
N SER A 84 -0.45 12.43 -0.36
CA SER A 84 -0.25 12.86 -1.75
C SER A 84 -1.58 12.98 -2.49
N VAL A 85 -2.51 12.05 -2.27
CA VAL A 85 -3.84 12.08 -2.87
C VAL A 85 -4.65 13.26 -2.35
N LEU A 86 -4.73 13.46 -1.03
CA LEU A 86 -5.55 14.51 -0.43
C LEU A 86 -5.01 15.92 -0.70
N ASN A 87 -3.70 16.09 -0.83
CA ASN A 87 -3.06 17.40 -1.01
C ASN A 87 -2.62 17.66 -2.46
N ASN A 88 -3.02 16.85 -3.43
CA ASN A 88 -2.60 16.93 -4.84
C ASN A 88 -1.07 17.08 -5.01
N LYS A 89 -0.32 16.34 -4.21
CA LYS A 89 1.13 16.48 -4.15
C LYS A 89 1.77 15.78 -5.34
N ASN A 90 2.46 16.54 -6.17
CA ASN A 90 3.06 16.02 -7.41
C ASN A 90 4.57 15.73 -7.31
N LYS A 91 5.21 16.07 -6.19
CA LYS A 91 6.66 15.95 -6.03
C LYS A 91 7.03 15.53 -4.61
N TRP A 92 8.14 14.80 -4.52
CA TRP A 92 8.80 14.47 -3.26
C TRP A 92 9.34 15.75 -2.58
N GLN A 93 9.12 15.89 -1.28
CA GLN A 93 9.70 16.94 -0.46
C GLN A 93 10.76 16.35 0.46
N TRP A 94 11.78 17.13 0.80
CA TRP A 94 12.85 16.69 1.72
C TRP A 94 12.31 16.19 3.07
N VAL A 95 11.23 16.80 3.56
CA VAL A 95 10.55 16.38 4.80
C VAL A 95 10.00 14.95 4.69
N ASP A 96 9.62 14.51 3.50
CA ASP A 96 9.11 13.14 3.29
C ASP A 96 10.22 12.11 3.47
N ALA A 97 11.50 12.49 3.28
CA ALA A 97 12.65 11.61 3.54
C ALA A 97 12.80 11.24 5.02
N LEU A 98 12.31 12.08 5.95
CA LEU A 98 12.33 11.77 7.38
C LEU A 98 11.52 10.52 7.72
N HIS A 99 10.51 10.22 6.90
CA HIS A 99 9.69 9.02 7.06
C HIS A 99 10.45 7.71 6.72
N LEU A 100 11.62 7.80 6.07
CA LEU A 100 12.49 6.66 5.77
C LEU A 100 13.48 6.33 6.91
N ILE A 101 13.62 7.21 7.91
CA ILE A 101 14.56 7.02 9.03
C ILE A 101 14.39 5.65 9.71
N PRO A 102 13.18 5.18 10.08
CA PRO A 102 13.03 3.88 10.72
C PRO A 102 13.54 2.72 9.85
N PHE A 103 13.29 2.78 8.53
CA PHE A 103 13.83 1.81 7.59
C PHE A 103 15.36 1.79 7.61
N ILE A 104 15.99 2.96 7.53
CA ILE A 104 17.46 3.10 7.52
C ILE A 104 18.05 2.55 8.82
N LEU A 105 17.48 2.90 9.97
CA LEU A 105 17.96 2.42 11.28
C LEU A 105 17.88 0.89 11.39
N ILE A 106 16.78 0.29 10.94
CA ILE A 106 16.61 -1.16 10.96
C ILE A 106 17.52 -1.84 9.94
N PHE A 107 17.71 -1.23 8.76
CA PHE A 107 18.66 -1.74 7.76
C PHE A 107 20.10 -1.77 8.32
N ILE A 108 20.53 -0.69 8.97
CA ILE A 108 21.83 -0.61 9.63
C ILE A 108 21.95 -1.67 10.71
N ASN A 109 20.89 -1.87 11.51
CA ASN A 109 20.89 -2.87 12.56
C ASN A 109 21.22 -4.28 12.04
N TYR A 110 20.74 -4.64 10.84
CA TYR A 110 20.94 -5.96 10.26
C TYR A 110 22.19 -6.08 9.35
N ILE A 111 23.04 -5.05 9.23
CA ILE A 111 24.28 -5.12 8.45
C ILE A 111 25.15 -6.34 8.86
N PRO A 112 25.36 -6.64 10.18
CA PRO A 112 26.16 -7.80 10.56
C PRO A 112 25.62 -9.11 9.98
N LEU A 113 24.31 -9.29 9.96
CA LEU A 113 23.68 -10.45 9.36
C LEU A 113 23.84 -10.45 7.84
N PHE A 114 23.66 -9.30 7.18
CA PHE A 114 23.76 -9.22 5.71
C PHE A 114 25.16 -9.49 5.18
N THR A 115 26.19 -9.16 5.95
CA THR A 115 27.59 -9.38 5.61
C THR A 115 28.14 -10.75 6.07
N MET A 116 27.34 -11.50 6.82
CA MET A 116 27.72 -12.82 7.33
C MET A 116 27.90 -13.83 6.19
N SER A 117 28.82 -14.80 6.38
CA SER A 117 29.03 -15.89 5.42
C SER A 117 27.77 -16.75 5.21
N ILE A 118 27.64 -17.35 4.04
CA ILE A 118 26.46 -18.16 3.69
C ILE A 118 26.34 -19.39 4.61
N GLU A 119 27.46 -19.95 5.06
CA GLU A 119 27.49 -21.08 5.97
C GLU A 119 26.87 -20.76 7.32
N ASN A 120 27.25 -19.61 7.89
CA ASN A 120 26.70 -19.14 9.15
C ASN A 120 25.20 -18.77 9.01
N LYS A 121 24.79 -18.15 7.87
CA LYS A 121 23.39 -17.92 7.58
C LYS A 121 22.59 -19.22 7.52
N ASN A 122 23.14 -20.25 6.85
CA ASN A 122 22.51 -21.57 6.79
C ASN A 122 22.30 -22.18 8.18
N ALA A 123 23.29 -22.05 9.07
CA ALA A 123 23.18 -22.53 10.43
C ALA A 123 22.07 -21.81 11.20
N ILE A 124 22.00 -20.47 11.07
CA ILE A 124 20.94 -19.67 11.69
C ILE A 124 19.56 -20.05 11.13
N VAL A 125 19.42 -20.16 9.79
CA VAL A 125 18.13 -20.48 9.16
C VAL A 125 17.66 -21.88 9.57
N LYS A 126 18.54 -22.87 9.68
CA LYS A 126 18.20 -24.20 10.20
C LYS A 126 17.67 -24.11 11.64
N MET A 127 18.36 -23.36 12.51
CA MET A 127 17.87 -23.16 13.88
C MET A 127 16.49 -22.48 13.90
N VAL A 128 16.25 -21.50 13.01
CA VAL A 128 14.95 -20.81 12.90
C VAL A 128 13.85 -21.77 12.49
N ILE A 129 14.11 -22.66 11.53
CA ILE A 129 13.11 -23.59 11.01
C ILE A 129 12.86 -24.74 12.01
N ASP A 130 13.94 -25.30 12.59
CA ASP A 130 13.84 -26.47 13.46
C ASP A 130 13.33 -26.12 14.87
N ASN A 131 13.66 -24.94 15.39
CA ASN A 131 13.37 -24.59 16.78
C ASN A 131 13.25 -23.08 17.01
N TYR A 132 12.20 -22.48 16.47
CA TYR A 132 12.00 -21.04 16.51
C TYR A 132 11.92 -20.47 17.96
N THR A 133 11.49 -21.28 18.95
CA THR A 133 11.41 -20.87 20.35
C THR A 133 12.77 -20.61 21.01
N ASN A 134 13.83 -21.29 20.57
CA ASN A 134 15.19 -21.08 21.12
C ASN A 134 15.90 -19.90 20.47
N ASN A 135 15.33 -19.28 19.46
CA ASN A 135 15.98 -18.24 18.63
C ASN A 135 15.94 -16.82 19.20
N TYR A 136 15.27 -16.64 20.35
CA TYR A 136 15.29 -15.34 21.04
C TYR A 136 16.69 -14.87 21.48
N ASN A 137 17.69 -15.75 21.41
CA ASN A 137 19.08 -15.46 21.78
C ASN A 137 20.03 -15.30 20.57
N ILE A 138 19.52 -15.39 19.34
CA ILE A 138 20.37 -15.20 18.16
C ILE A 138 20.64 -13.70 18.00
N LYS A 139 21.91 -13.32 18.17
CA LYS A 139 22.37 -11.97 17.84
C LYS A 139 22.51 -11.86 16.32
N ASP A 140 21.44 -11.49 15.65
CA ASP A 140 21.40 -11.27 14.21
C ASP A 140 21.57 -9.78 13.81
N GLY A 141 21.72 -8.88 14.78
CA GLY A 141 21.92 -7.46 14.59
C GLY A 141 22.76 -6.80 15.69
N TYR A 142 22.98 -5.49 15.57
CA TYR A 142 23.67 -4.69 16.62
C TYR A 142 22.82 -4.58 17.88
N LEU A 143 21.52 -4.42 17.73
CA LEU A 143 20.56 -4.34 18.81
C LEU A 143 19.82 -5.66 18.98
N THR A 144 19.28 -5.88 20.15
CA THR A 144 18.49 -7.09 20.47
C THR A 144 17.20 -7.15 19.64
N GLU A 145 16.61 -8.35 19.52
CA GLU A 145 15.35 -8.58 18.79
C GLU A 145 14.18 -7.69 19.26
N ASN A 146 14.26 -7.13 20.45
CA ASN A 146 13.24 -6.23 20.99
C ASN A 146 12.98 -5.00 20.10
N ILE A 147 13.91 -4.64 19.20
CA ILE A 147 13.68 -3.56 18.24
C ILE A 147 12.46 -3.82 17.33
N GLN A 148 12.08 -5.08 17.13
CA GLN A 148 10.90 -5.43 16.33
C GLN A 148 9.60 -4.93 16.97
N PHE A 149 9.54 -4.73 18.28
CA PHE A 149 8.38 -4.17 18.98
C PHE A 149 8.15 -2.68 18.66
N LEU A 150 9.13 -2.00 18.05
CA LEU A 150 8.93 -0.61 17.57
C LEU A 150 8.01 -0.56 16.34
N ARG A 151 7.92 -1.64 15.57
CA ARG A 151 7.11 -1.68 14.34
C ARG A 151 5.62 -1.45 14.58
N PRO A 152 4.92 -2.12 15.51
CA PRO A 152 3.50 -1.85 15.76
C PRO A 152 3.27 -0.44 16.31
N ILE A 153 4.19 0.12 17.10
CA ILE A 153 4.10 1.49 17.59
C ILE A 153 4.18 2.45 16.40
N GLN A 154 5.15 2.27 15.52
CA GLN A 154 5.26 3.04 14.27
C GLN A 154 3.98 2.92 13.43
N SER A 155 3.49 1.70 13.21
CA SER A 155 2.28 1.46 12.41
C SER A 155 1.07 2.18 13.00
N LEU A 156 0.89 2.13 14.32
CA LEU A 156 -0.20 2.81 15.01
C LEU A 156 -0.14 4.32 14.81
N ILE A 157 1.05 4.93 14.98
CA ILE A 157 1.25 6.37 14.76
C ILE A 157 0.83 6.75 13.33
N TYR A 158 1.31 6.02 12.30
CA TYR A 158 0.98 6.34 10.91
C TYR A 158 -0.49 6.12 10.57
N ILE A 159 -1.15 5.13 11.15
CA ILE A 159 -2.60 4.92 10.97
C ILE A 159 -3.40 6.06 11.60
N LEU A 160 -3.04 6.51 12.81
CA LEU A 160 -3.68 7.67 13.44
C LEU A 160 -3.49 8.94 12.60
N LEU A 161 -2.29 9.14 12.03
CA LEU A 161 -2.02 10.27 11.12
C LEU A 161 -2.85 10.17 9.84
N GLN A 162 -3.03 8.96 9.24
CA GLN A 162 -3.86 8.76 8.06
C GLN A 162 -5.33 9.10 8.36
N TRP A 163 -5.88 8.58 9.46
CA TRP A 163 -7.25 8.89 9.86
C TRP A 163 -7.45 10.38 10.14
N ARG A 164 -6.49 11.02 10.79
CA ARG A 164 -6.53 12.47 11.03
C ARG A 164 -6.58 13.26 9.72
N LEU A 165 -5.77 12.89 8.72
CA LEU A 165 -5.78 13.53 7.41
C LEU A 165 -7.14 13.37 6.72
N ILE A 166 -7.66 12.14 6.66
CA ILE A 166 -8.95 11.84 6.03
C ILE A 166 -10.08 12.61 6.71
N TYR A 167 -10.13 12.57 8.03
CA TYR A 167 -11.16 13.28 8.81
C TYR A 167 -11.10 14.80 8.64
N THR A 168 -9.90 15.38 8.70
CA THR A 168 -9.71 16.82 8.52
C THR A 168 -10.15 17.25 7.11
N PHE A 169 -9.78 16.46 6.11
CA PHE A 169 -10.18 16.71 4.73
C PHE A 169 -11.71 16.65 4.57
N GLU A 170 -12.36 15.62 5.08
CA GLU A 170 -13.81 15.44 5.03
C GLU A 170 -14.55 16.60 5.72
N LYS A 171 -14.04 17.04 6.88
CA LYS A 171 -14.61 18.17 7.62
C LYS A 171 -14.53 19.49 6.84
N ASN A 172 -13.40 19.73 6.18
CA ASN A 172 -13.14 21.02 5.50
C ASN A 172 -13.80 21.12 4.12
N ASN A 173 -14.14 19.98 3.49
CA ASN A 173 -14.66 19.93 2.12
C ASN A 173 -16.14 19.49 2.06
N LYS A 174 -16.95 19.87 3.01
CA LYS A 174 -18.40 19.56 3.05
C LYS A 174 -19.26 20.30 2.02
N SER A 175 -18.69 21.15 1.17
CA SER A 175 -19.43 21.91 0.17
C SER A 175 -19.98 21.03 -0.95
N GLU A 176 -21.22 21.22 -1.32
CA GLU A 176 -22.04 20.38 -2.20
C GLU A 176 -21.50 20.18 -3.62
N ILE A 177 -20.67 21.09 -4.10
CA ILE A 177 -20.19 21.12 -5.50
C ILE A 177 -19.24 19.97 -5.85
N PHE A 178 -18.63 19.32 -4.86
CA PHE A 178 -17.63 18.24 -5.06
C PHE A 178 -18.06 16.88 -4.49
N GLN A 179 -19.31 16.71 -4.12
CA GLN A 179 -19.74 15.54 -3.33
C GLN A 179 -19.47 14.21 -4.02
N GLU A 180 -19.77 14.05 -5.29
CA GLU A 180 -19.63 12.74 -5.96
C GLU A 180 -18.18 12.32 -6.11
N HIS A 181 -17.33 13.15 -6.67
CA HIS A 181 -15.90 12.84 -6.87
C HIS A 181 -15.16 12.74 -5.54
N THR A 182 -15.43 13.63 -4.60
CA THR A 182 -14.84 13.61 -3.26
C THR A 182 -15.24 12.34 -2.51
N ALA A 183 -16.51 11.90 -2.63
CA ALA A 183 -17.00 10.69 -2.00
C ALA A 183 -16.28 9.42 -2.50
N ILE A 184 -16.00 9.31 -3.81
CA ILE A 184 -15.26 8.18 -4.39
C ILE A 184 -13.86 8.11 -3.80
N VAL A 185 -13.14 9.24 -3.79
CA VAL A 185 -11.77 9.30 -3.25
C VAL A 185 -11.74 8.97 -1.77
N LEU A 186 -12.61 9.60 -0.97
CA LEU A 186 -12.67 9.36 0.47
C LEU A 186 -13.04 7.92 0.79
N THR A 187 -13.99 7.35 0.05
CA THR A 187 -14.38 5.94 0.21
C THR A 187 -13.20 5.01 -0.05
N TRP A 188 -12.45 5.26 -1.13
CA TRP A 188 -11.24 4.50 -1.41
C TRP A 188 -10.19 4.65 -0.30
N LEU A 189 -9.86 5.88 0.11
CA LEU A 189 -8.85 6.12 1.14
C LEU A 189 -9.24 5.53 2.50
N LYS A 190 -10.53 5.56 2.86
CA LYS A 190 -11.04 4.88 4.07
C LYS A 190 -10.86 3.36 3.98
N LYS A 191 -11.25 2.73 2.86
CA LYS A 191 -11.05 1.29 2.63
C LYS A 191 -9.58 0.92 2.65
N PHE A 192 -8.74 1.72 2.00
CA PHE A 192 -7.29 1.55 1.99
C PHE A 192 -6.73 1.60 3.42
N THR A 193 -7.07 2.63 4.20
CA THR A 193 -6.58 2.77 5.59
C THR A 193 -7.07 1.65 6.49
N ILE A 194 -8.32 1.18 6.34
CA ILE A 194 -8.84 0.01 7.06
C ILE A 194 -8.01 -1.24 6.72
N ALA A 195 -7.75 -1.49 5.45
CA ALA A 195 -6.95 -2.64 5.03
C ALA A 195 -5.53 -2.59 5.61
N ILE A 196 -4.89 -1.42 5.60
CA ILE A 196 -3.57 -1.23 6.25
C ILE A 196 -3.65 -1.46 7.77
N THR A 197 -4.77 -1.11 8.41
CA THR A 197 -4.97 -1.35 9.85
C THR A 197 -4.94 -2.85 10.19
N PHE A 198 -5.41 -3.71 9.29
CA PHE A 198 -5.32 -5.17 9.47
C PHE A 198 -3.88 -5.67 9.66
N THR A 199 -2.88 -4.94 9.20
CA THR A 199 -1.47 -5.31 9.44
C THR A 199 -1.08 -5.25 10.93
N ILE A 200 -1.78 -4.45 11.75
CA ILE A 200 -1.58 -4.42 13.21
C ILE A 200 -2.08 -5.73 13.83
N LEU A 201 -3.18 -6.28 13.33
CA LEU A 201 -3.72 -7.56 13.82
C LEU A 201 -2.70 -8.68 13.68
N THR A 202 -1.92 -8.67 12.58
CA THR A 202 -0.80 -9.60 12.38
C THR A 202 0.14 -9.61 13.58
N PHE A 203 0.51 -8.42 14.05
CA PHE A 203 1.42 -8.31 15.17
C PHE A 203 0.78 -8.76 16.49
N LEU A 204 -0.47 -8.40 16.73
CA LEU A 204 -1.20 -8.84 17.94
C LEU A 204 -1.31 -10.37 17.98
N ILE A 205 -1.69 -11.01 16.89
CA ILE A 205 -1.76 -12.47 16.78
C ILE A 205 -0.37 -13.08 17.02
N PHE A 206 0.68 -12.48 16.44
CA PHE A 206 2.06 -12.95 16.64
C PHE A 206 2.48 -12.88 18.11
N VAL A 207 2.25 -11.76 18.81
CA VAL A 207 2.60 -11.60 20.22
C VAL A 207 1.85 -12.60 21.11
N ILE A 208 0.53 -12.73 20.91
CA ILE A 208 -0.29 -13.70 21.64
C ILE A 208 0.22 -15.12 21.38
N GLY A 209 0.52 -15.42 20.12
CA GLY A 209 1.04 -16.72 19.75
C GLY A 209 2.41 -17.01 20.36
N VAL A 210 3.32 -16.04 20.43
CA VAL A 210 4.63 -16.21 21.10
C VAL A 210 4.43 -16.52 22.59
N ILE A 211 3.56 -15.76 23.28
CA ILE A 211 3.26 -15.99 24.69
C ILE A 211 2.69 -17.42 24.89
N TYR A 212 1.77 -17.83 24.01
CA TYR A 212 1.20 -19.17 24.03
C TYR A 212 2.25 -20.26 23.80
N SER A 213 3.12 -20.10 22.80
CA SER A 213 4.19 -21.05 22.50
C SER A 213 5.20 -21.18 23.65
N LEU A 214 5.57 -20.07 24.31
CA LEU A 214 6.45 -20.11 25.48
C LEU A 214 5.82 -20.89 26.65
N SER A 215 4.49 -20.83 26.81
CA SER A 215 3.78 -21.55 27.86
C SER A 215 3.58 -23.04 27.57
N THR A 216 3.39 -23.41 26.30
CA THR A 216 3.01 -24.77 25.87
C THR A 216 4.14 -25.56 25.24
N LYS A 217 5.31 -24.93 24.98
CA LYS A 217 6.47 -25.49 24.23
C LYS A 217 6.09 -25.96 22.81
N GLN A 218 5.06 -25.40 22.21
CA GLN A 218 4.65 -25.70 20.85
C GLN A 218 5.50 -24.94 19.82
N ASN A 219 5.52 -25.45 18.57
CA ASN A 219 6.29 -24.85 17.49
C ASN A 219 5.70 -23.50 17.06
N ILE A 220 6.54 -22.49 16.95
CA ILE A 220 6.15 -21.11 16.54
C ILE A 220 5.85 -21.00 15.05
N ASN A 221 6.30 -21.94 14.19
CA ASN A 221 6.08 -21.83 12.74
C ASN A 221 4.60 -21.67 12.36
N ASP A 222 3.72 -22.43 13.03
CA ASP A 222 2.27 -22.28 12.83
C ASP A 222 1.77 -20.90 13.22
N ILE A 223 2.34 -20.31 14.26
CA ILE A 223 1.98 -18.98 14.74
C ILE A 223 2.40 -17.90 13.73
N VAL A 224 3.60 -18.03 13.16
CA VAL A 224 4.06 -17.13 12.08
C VAL A 224 3.12 -17.23 10.89
N PHE A 225 2.69 -18.44 10.52
CA PHE A 225 1.72 -18.66 9.45
C PHE A 225 0.40 -17.96 9.75
N TYR A 226 -0.26 -18.26 10.87
CA TYR A 226 -1.55 -17.67 11.22
C TYR A 226 -1.49 -16.15 11.39
N SER A 227 -0.40 -15.63 11.97
CA SER A 227 -0.22 -14.19 12.14
C SER A 227 -0.04 -13.45 10.82
N SER A 228 0.47 -14.09 9.78
CA SER A 228 0.69 -13.48 8.47
C SER A 228 -0.54 -13.48 7.55
N ILE A 229 -1.59 -14.26 7.88
CA ILE A 229 -2.84 -14.30 7.10
C ILE A 229 -3.48 -12.92 6.94
N PRO A 230 -3.64 -12.07 7.98
CA PRO A 230 -4.22 -10.73 7.81
C PRO A 230 -3.43 -9.85 6.82
N VAL A 231 -2.11 -10.01 6.76
CA VAL A 231 -1.25 -9.31 5.78
C VAL A 231 -1.62 -9.73 4.35
N ALA A 232 -1.70 -11.05 4.11
CA ALA A 232 -2.04 -11.58 2.79
C ALA A 232 -3.46 -11.19 2.37
N ILE A 233 -4.44 -11.26 3.28
CA ILE A 233 -5.83 -10.83 3.02
C ILE A 233 -5.88 -9.34 2.70
N SER A 234 -5.21 -8.50 3.47
CA SER A 234 -5.15 -7.05 3.24
C SER A 234 -4.55 -6.73 1.87
N LEU A 235 -3.44 -7.36 1.52
CA LEU A 235 -2.77 -7.18 0.24
C LEU A 235 -3.67 -7.65 -0.92
N PHE A 236 -4.29 -8.82 -0.79
CA PHE A 236 -5.23 -9.36 -1.78
C PHE A 236 -6.43 -8.44 -1.98
N TYR A 237 -7.03 -7.98 -0.88
CA TYR A 237 -8.16 -7.06 -0.92
C TYR A 237 -7.82 -5.75 -1.63
N LEU A 238 -6.72 -5.09 -1.25
CA LEU A 238 -6.32 -3.82 -1.85
C LEU A 238 -6.02 -3.95 -3.33
N SER A 239 -5.25 -4.97 -3.71
CA SER A 239 -4.87 -5.18 -5.11
C SER A 239 -6.06 -5.58 -5.99
N SER A 240 -6.90 -6.50 -5.51
CA SER A 240 -8.11 -6.92 -6.22
C SER A 240 -9.12 -5.79 -6.35
N TYR A 241 -9.29 -4.98 -5.30
CA TYR A 241 -10.18 -3.82 -5.34
C TYR A 241 -9.76 -2.83 -6.43
N LEU A 242 -8.46 -2.56 -6.56
CA LEU A 242 -7.94 -1.71 -7.63
C LEU A 242 -8.19 -2.29 -9.01
N ILE A 243 -7.96 -3.58 -9.22
CA ILE A 243 -8.16 -4.23 -10.51
C ILE A 243 -9.64 -4.19 -10.93
N ILE A 244 -10.56 -4.40 -9.98
CA ILE A 244 -12.00 -4.43 -10.26
C ILE A 244 -12.54 -3.00 -10.47
N ASN A 245 -12.06 -2.02 -9.72
CA ASN A 245 -12.54 -0.65 -9.79
C ASN A 245 -11.64 0.19 -10.71
N SER A 246 -11.86 0.07 -12.01
CA SER A 246 -11.09 0.78 -13.04
C SER A 246 -11.04 2.30 -12.83
N ASN A 247 -12.09 2.91 -12.26
CA ASN A 247 -12.12 4.34 -11.94
C ASN A 247 -11.00 4.77 -11.00
N VAL A 248 -10.62 3.92 -10.03
CA VAL A 248 -9.50 4.18 -9.13
C VAL A 248 -8.17 4.02 -9.87
N PHE A 249 -8.08 3.04 -10.80
CA PHE A 249 -6.92 2.85 -11.67
C PHE A 249 -6.74 3.98 -12.69
N LEU A 250 -7.82 4.47 -13.27
CA LEU A 250 -7.78 5.55 -14.27
C LEU A 250 -7.33 6.89 -13.68
N GLY A 251 -7.32 7.01 -12.38
CA GLY A 251 -6.92 8.18 -11.61
C GLY A 251 -8.07 8.67 -10.78
N LEU A 252 -7.76 8.94 -9.51
CA LEU A 252 -8.69 9.64 -8.65
C LEU A 252 -8.89 11.05 -9.22
N PRO A 253 -10.11 11.61 -9.14
CA PRO A 253 -10.38 12.97 -9.63
C PRO A 253 -9.44 13.97 -8.95
N TYR A 254 -8.99 14.95 -9.71
CA TYR A 254 -8.11 16.01 -9.24
C TYR A 254 -8.90 16.96 -8.33
N PHE A 255 -8.35 17.24 -7.13
CA PHE A 255 -8.88 18.28 -6.27
C PHE A 255 -8.22 19.61 -6.63
N ASP A 256 -8.96 20.50 -7.27
CA ASP A 256 -8.46 21.85 -7.52
C ASP A 256 -8.64 22.70 -6.25
N TYR A 257 -7.52 22.87 -5.52
CA TYR A 257 -7.49 23.67 -4.29
C TYR A 257 -7.37 25.18 -4.54
N ASP A 258 -7.15 25.58 -5.79
CA ASP A 258 -6.88 26.98 -6.12
C ASP A 258 -8.16 27.80 -6.19
N LYS A 259 -8.94 27.74 -5.09
CA LYS A 259 -10.14 28.58 -4.92
C LYS A 259 -9.87 30.08 -4.98
N ASN A 260 -8.61 30.52 -4.86
CA ASN A 260 -8.20 31.92 -4.96
C ASN A 260 -7.71 32.32 -6.36
N ASN A 261 -7.43 31.35 -7.23
CA ASN A 261 -7.06 31.53 -8.63
C ASN A 261 -8.04 30.84 -9.58
N ILE A 262 -9.24 30.48 -9.15
CA ILE A 262 -10.35 30.48 -10.06
C ILE A 262 -10.67 31.97 -10.36
N LYS A 263 -9.78 32.67 -11.03
CA LYS A 263 -10.14 33.08 -12.38
C LYS A 263 -10.48 31.74 -13.04
N VAL A 264 -11.72 31.27 -12.86
CA VAL A 264 -12.46 30.90 -14.02
C VAL A 264 -12.03 32.00 -14.98
N GLU A 265 -11.03 31.73 -15.84
CA GLU A 265 -11.19 32.19 -17.16
C GLU A 265 -12.66 31.89 -17.34
N VAL A 266 -13.42 32.92 -17.40
CA VAL A 266 -14.68 32.93 -18.06
C VAL A 266 -14.21 32.61 -19.46
N LEU A 267 -13.80 31.33 -19.62
CA LEU A 267 -13.51 30.67 -20.86
C LEU A 267 -14.86 30.78 -21.51
N ASP A 268 -14.93 31.97 -22.06
CA ASP A 268 -15.97 32.39 -22.96
C ASP A 268 -17.19 31.51 -22.75
N LYS A 269 -17.95 31.78 -21.68
CA LYS A 269 -19.27 31.18 -21.47
C LYS A 269 -20.02 31.29 -22.79
N ALA A 270 -19.79 32.39 -23.50
CA ALA A 270 -20.23 32.63 -24.88
C ALA A 270 -19.65 31.61 -25.90
N LYS A 271 -18.44 31.17 -25.76
CA LYS A 271 -17.85 30.17 -26.69
C LYS A 271 -18.40 28.77 -26.44
N TYR A 272 -18.56 28.39 -25.16
CA TYR A 272 -19.21 27.12 -24.79
C TYR A 272 -20.72 27.12 -25.12
N GLU A 273 -21.40 28.22 -24.90
CA GLU A 273 -22.80 28.38 -25.28
C GLU A 273 -22.98 28.31 -26.81
N ALA A 274 -22.06 28.91 -27.57
CA ALA A 274 -22.06 28.81 -29.04
C ALA A 274 -21.70 27.39 -29.54
N GLU A 275 -20.79 26.68 -28.88
CA GLU A 275 -20.47 25.30 -29.23
C GLU A 275 -21.61 24.33 -28.88
N ILE A 276 -22.26 24.53 -27.71
CA ILE A 276 -23.47 23.77 -27.33
C ILE A 276 -24.61 24.01 -28.30
N GLU A 277 -24.86 25.26 -28.65
CA GLU A 277 -25.90 25.63 -29.64
C GLU A 277 -25.60 25.05 -31.01
N ALA A 278 -24.34 25.04 -31.45
CA ALA A 278 -23.93 24.41 -32.69
C ALA A 278 -24.16 22.87 -32.67
N ILE A 279 -23.85 22.22 -31.55
CA ILE A 279 -24.08 20.77 -31.36
C ILE A 279 -25.60 20.47 -31.32
N GLU A 280 -26.37 21.25 -30.58
CA GLU A 280 -27.82 21.07 -30.52
C GLU A 280 -28.48 21.30 -31.88
N ASN A 281 -28.04 22.30 -32.65
CA ASN A 281 -28.50 22.53 -34.01
C ASN A 281 -28.14 21.35 -34.93
N LEU A 282 -26.94 20.80 -34.82
CA LEU A 282 -26.50 19.65 -35.61
C LEU A 282 -27.31 18.40 -35.26
N ILE A 283 -27.56 18.15 -33.98
CA ILE A 283 -28.35 17.00 -33.52
C ILE A 283 -29.83 17.14 -33.98
N SER A 284 -30.38 18.37 -33.93
CA SER A 284 -31.77 18.61 -34.28
C SER A 284 -32.02 18.56 -35.81
N HIS A 285 -31.06 19.06 -36.62
CA HIS A 285 -31.16 19.07 -38.07
C HIS A 285 -30.81 17.74 -38.71
N GLU A 286 -29.70 17.13 -38.34
CA GLU A 286 -29.19 15.88 -38.96
C GLU A 286 -29.76 14.62 -38.35
N LYS A 287 -30.28 14.67 -37.13
CA LYS A 287 -30.82 13.54 -36.37
C LYS A 287 -29.95 12.28 -36.51
N PRO A 288 -28.62 12.37 -36.27
CA PRO A 288 -27.66 11.30 -36.57
C PRO A 288 -28.02 10.00 -35.83
N TYR A 289 -28.67 10.11 -34.67
CA TYR A 289 -29.14 8.97 -33.88
C TYR A 289 -30.23 8.14 -34.54
N LEU A 290 -30.85 8.64 -35.63
CA LEU A 290 -31.83 7.90 -36.45
C LEU A 290 -31.17 7.18 -37.63
N LYS A 291 -29.90 7.45 -37.95
CA LYS A 291 -29.18 6.77 -39.01
C LYS A 291 -28.76 5.37 -38.53
N GLN A 292 -29.13 4.33 -39.29
CA GLN A 292 -28.78 2.96 -38.98
C GLN A 292 -27.24 2.80 -39.06
N GLY A 293 -26.58 2.43 -37.95
CA GLY A 293 -25.11 2.29 -37.88
C GLY A 293 -24.40 3.49 -37.29
N PHE A 294 -25.09 4.50 -36.77
CA PHE A 294 -24.46 5.64 -36.12
C PHE A 294 -23.64 5.19 -34.88
N SER A 295 -22.36 5.59 -34.85
CA SER A 295 -21.44 5.36 -33.74
C SER A 295 -20.95 6.71 -33.21
N ILE A 296 -20.84 6.84 -31.89
CA ILE A 296 -20.32 8.06 -31.22
C ILE A 296 -18.86 8.37 -31.61
N ASN A 297 -18.18 7.42 -32.25
CA ASN A 297 -16.79 7.60 -32.70
C ASN A 297 -16.65 8.10 -34.14
N GLU A 298 -17.72 8.35 -34.85
CA GLU A 298 -17.80 9.07 -36.12
C GLU A 298 -18.35 10.50 -35.91
#